data_490bee8a39be9011bc9a21fd6fc484de
#
_entry.id   490bee8a39be9011bc9a21fd6fc484de
#
_cell.length_a   1.000
_cell.length_b   1.000
_cell.length_c   1.000
_cell.angle_alpha   90.00
_cell.angle_beta   90.00
_cell.angle_gamma   90.00
#
_symmetry.space_group_name_H-M   'P 1'
#
loop_
_entity.id
_entity.type
_entity.pdbx_description
1 polymer ?
#
loop_
_entity_poly.entity_id
_entity_poly.type
_entity_poly.pdbx_seq_one_letter_code
_entity_poly.pdbx_strand_id
1 'polypeptide(L)'
;MGPYFNSRDKHYKDPFGAVPCGAEVRFALADDTYYGCELLVLREFAGTEDTCALPPAEGGFAGTYTAPAGGELCWYCFRLTDVDGRCVWYGKNGVQDAPEKAARWQLTVYEPSPAPDWFGRGVTYQIFPDRFRRVSMPDVSHMPGHRWLHRGWNEQPVFLPDEHGQITNRDFFGGSLQGITEKLDYLAGLGVTTLYLNPIFEAASNHRYDTGDYRAIDPLLGTEADFRALCTAAHQRGMRVILDGVFNHTGSNSRYFNAEGYYPEPGAAQSQNSEYYNWYSFHPWPSDYDAWWGVKTLPAVNEAQPAYRDFIFGDQDSVVRHWLRCGADGWRLDVADELPGDFIEGIRSAIDAEKPGAYLLGEVWEDGSNKIAYSQRRRYLLGRQVHGLMNYPFRTALLNWLAGGDAAVFRDSMETIRENYPPFAFYGAMNFLGTHDTPRIMTVLGPSPVSYTHLRAH
;
A
#
# COMPACT_ATOMS: atom_id res chain seq x y z
N MET A 1 -27.28 -28.34 -21.85
CA MET A 1 -26.66 -26.97 -21.72
C MET A 1 -25.24 -27.22 -21.25
N GLY A 2 -24.23 -26.74 -21.96
CA GLY A 2 -22.84 -26.98 -21.55
C GLY A 2 -22.52 -26.34 -20.19
N PRO A 3 -21.31 -26.62 -19.64
CA PRO A 3 -20.95 -26.18 -18.29
C PRO A 3 -21.02 -24.68 -18.12
N TYR A 4 -21.62 -24.22 -17.00
CA TYR A 4 -21.74 -22.82 -16.64
C TYR A 4 -21.45 -22.61 -15.16
N PHE A 5 -20.60 -21.60 -14.87
CA PHE A 5 -20.22 -21.18 -13.54
C PHE A 5 -20.04 -19.68 -13.48
N ASN A 6 -20.49 -19.07 -12.40
CA ASN A 6 -20.28 -17.65 -12.11
C ASN A 6 -19.81 -17.47 -10.66
N SER A 7 -18.53 -17.18 -10.45
CA SER A 7 -17.93 -17.01 -9.12
C SER A 7 -18.53 -15.86 -8.31
N ARG A 8 -19.25 -14.95 -8.96
CA ARG A 8 -19.90 -13.78 -8.33
C ARG A 8 -21.35 -14.02 -7.94
N ASP A 9 -21.92 -15.15 -8.32
CA ASP A 9 -23.28 -15.55 -7.98
C ASP A 9 -23.25 -16.61 -6.88
N LYS A 10 -23.91 -16.33 -5.74
CA LYS A 10 -23.98 -17.24 -4.59
C LYS A 10 -24.66 -18.58 -4.88
N HIS A 11 -25.41 -18.66 -5.98
CA HIS A 11 -25.91 -19.92 -6.45
C HIS A 11 -24.78 -20.90 -6.82
N TYR A 12 -23.69 -20.36 -7.40
CA TYR A 12 -22.54 -21.16 -7.86
C TYR A 12 -21.38 -21.19 -6.88
N LYS A 13 -21.15 -20.11 -6.12
CA LYS A 13 -20.09 -20.03 -5.10
C LYS A 13 -20.55 -19.28 -3.87
N ASP A 14 -20.65 -19.97 -2.73
CA ASP A 14 -21.02 -19.36 -1.46
C ASP A 14 -20.08 -19.83 -0.33
N PRO A 15 -19.49 -18.92 0.45
CA PRO A 15 -19.64 -17.47 0.41
C PRO A 15 -19.00 -16.80 -0.83
N PHE A 16 -19.47 -15.60 -1.14
CA PHE A 16 -18.90 -14.74 -2.18
C PHE A 16 -17.49 -14.28 -1.80
N GLY A 17 -16.60 -14.20 -2.79
CA GLY A 17 -15.30 -13.53 -2.66
C GLY A 17 -14.27 -14.30 -1.86
N ALA A 18 -13.37 -13.55 -1.19
CA ALA A 18 -12.34 -14.10 -0.31
C ALA A 18 -12.97 -14.71 0.95
N VAL A 19 -12.33 -15.72 1.51
CA VAL A 19 -12.86 -16.50 2.66
C VAL A 19 -11.81 -16.59 3.79
N PRO A 20 -12.24 -16.68 5.05
CA PRO A 20 -11.30 -16.94 6.14
C PRO A 20 -10.76 -18.37 6.06
N CYS A 21 -9.58 -18.58 6.69
CA CYS A 21 -8.97 -19.89 6.83
C CYS A 21 -9.94 -20.91 7.41
N GLY A 22 -9.98 -22.13 6.85
CA GLY A 22 -10.82 -23.23 7.29
C GLY A 22 -12.31 -23.07 6.95
N ALA A 23 -12.70 -22.04 6.22
CA ALA A 23 -14.09 -21.85 5.82
C ALA A 23 -14.56 -22.95 4.86
N GLU A 24 -15.80 -23.35 5.00
CA GLU A 24 -16.48 -24.17 4.02
C GLU A 24 -16.99 -23.30 2.87
N VAL A 25 -16.64 -23.68 1.64
CA VAL A 25 -17.05 -22.99 0.41
C VAL A 25 -17.85 -23.95 -0.45
N ARG A 26 -19.12 -23.66 -0.62
CA ARG A 26 -19.96 -24.42 -1.54
C ARG A 26 -19.66 -23.99 -2.97
N PHE A 27 -19.44 -24.97 -3.83
CA PHE A 27 -19.37 -24.81 -5.28
C PHE A 27 -20.50 -25.55 -5.96
N ALA A 28 -21.08 -24.94 -6.99
CA ALA A 28 -22.04 -25.56 -7.85
C ALA A 28 -21.72 -25.23 -9.32
N LEU A 29 -21.81 -26.20 -10.20
CA LEU A 29 -21.63 -26.08 -11.63
C LEU A 29 -22.90 -26.52 -12.34
N ALA A 30 -23.53 -25.65 -13.12
CA ALA A 30 -24.65 -26.08 -13.98
C ALA A 30 -24.10 -26.81 -15.19
N ASP A 31 -24.60 -28.04 -15.44
CA ASP A 31 -24.21 -28.82 -16.58
C ASP A 31 -25.17 -30.04 -16.72
N ASP A 32 -25.48 -30.45 -17.97
CA ASP A 32 -26.26 -31.66 -18.29
C ASP A 32 -25.54 -32.56 -19.30
N THR A 33 -24.25 -32.32 -19.54
CA THR A 33 -23.47 -32.94 -20.61
C THR A 33 -22.48 -33.98 -20.09
N TYR A 34 -21.86 -33.69 -18.90
CA TYR A 34 -20.82 -34.52 -18.34
C TYR A 34 -21.34 -35.44 -17.23
N TYR A 35 -20.59 -36.50 -16.94
CA TYR A 35 -20.93 -37.51 -15.95
C TYR A 35 -20.27 -37.34 -14.60
N GLY A 36 -19.15 -36.63 -14.57
CA GLY A 36 -18.40 -36.35 -13.35
C GLY A 36 -17.83 -34.96 -13.34
N CYS A 37 -17.73 -34.39 -12.13
CA CYS A 37 -17.13 -33.08 -11.90
C CYS A 37 -16.27 -33.09 -10.65
N GLU A 38 -15.07 -32.55 -10.76
CA GLU A 38 -14.15 -32.32 -9.66
C GLU A 38 -13.66 -30.86 -9.68
N LEU A 39 -13.64 -30.23 -8.52
CA LEU A 39 -12.98 -28.95 -8.32
C LEU A 39 -11.50 -29.21 -8.09
N LEU A 40 -10.64 -28.59 -8.90
CA LEU A 40 -9.19 -28.58 -8.74
C LEU A 40 -8.78 -27.24 -8.16
N VAL A 41 -8.05 -27.25 -7.03
CA VAL A 41 -7.64 -26.04 -6.32
C VAL A 41 -6.13 -26.05 -6.15
N LEU A 42 -5.42 -25.29 -6.98
CA LEU A 42 -3.99 -25.06 -6.85
C LEU A 42 -3.73 -24.05 -5.72
N ARG A 43 -2.94 -24.46 -4.74
CA ARG A 43 -2.49 -23.62 -3.62
C ARG A 43 -1.13 -23.03 -3.98
N GLU A 44 -1.09 -21.73 -4.23
CA GLU A 44 0.08 -21.02 -4.77
C GLU A 44 1.32 -21.15 -3.88
N PHE A 45 1.15 -20.90 -2.57
CA PHE A 45 2.28 -20.88 -1.64
C PHE A 45 2.66 -22.27 -1.12
N ALA A 46 1.70 -23.18 -1.03
CA ALA A 46 1.97 -24.58 -0.69
C ALA A 46 2.56 -25.38 -1.86
N GLY A 47 2.36 -24.91 -3.09
CA GLY A 47 2.78 -25.61 -4.31
C GLY A 47 2.06 -26.95 -4.52
N THR A 48 0.83 -27.11 -3.99
CA THR A 48 0.05 -28.34 -4.06
C THR A 48 -1.30 -28.10 -4.73
N GLU A 49 -1.90 -29.13 -5.29
CA GLU A 49 -3.25 -29.08 -5.85
C GLU A 49 -4.17 -30.01 -5.07
N ASP A 50 -5.23 -29.45 -4.51
CA ASP A 50 -6.31 -30.18 -3.87
C ASP A 50 -7.35 -30.58 -4.94
N THR A 51 -7.94 -31.75 -4.77
CA THR A 51 -9.05 -32.22 -5.59
C THR A 51 -10.27 -32.46 -4.72
N CYS A 52 -11.41 -31.86 -5.06
CA CYS A 52 -12.67 -32.01 -4.35
C CYS A 52 -13.75 -32.52 -5.32
N ALA A 53 -14.30 -33.69 -5.06
CA ALA A 53 -15.39 -34.24 -5.85
C ALA A 53 -16.67 -33.39 -5.68
N LEU A 54 -17.31 -33.07 -6.78
CA LEU A 54 -18.62 -32.41 -6.79
C LEU A 54 -19.66 -33.47 -7.27
N PRO A 55 -20.44 -34.09 -6.35
CA PRO A 55 -21.47 -35.07 -6.73
C PRO A 55 -22.56 -34.44 -7.58
N PRO A 56 -23.29 -35.28 -8.38
CA PRO A 56 -24.45 -34.83 -9.11
C PRO A 56 -25.49 -34.18 -8.19
N ALA A 57 -26.05 -33.06 -8.64
CA ALA A 57 -27.08 -32.27 -7.97
C ALA A 57 -28.12 -31.79 -8.99
N GLU A 58 -29.18 -31.16 -8.51
CA GLU A 58 -30.21 -30.60 -9.39
C GLU A 58 -29.61 -29.58 -10.34
N GLY A 59 -29.70 -29.86 -11.64
CA GLY A 59 -29.18 -28.97 -12.71
C GLY A 59 -27.69 -29.04 -12.95
N GLY A 60 -26.94 -30.01 -12.35
CA GLY A 60 -25.51 -30.19 -12.57
C GLY A 60 -24.76 -30.87 -11.44
N PHE A 61 -23.76 -30.20 -10.85
CA PHE A 61 -22.90 -30.73 -9.80
C PHE A 61 -22.77 -29.73 -8.66
N ALA A 62 -22.69 -30.21 -7.40
CA ALA A 62 -22.44 -29.35 -6.25
C ALA A 62 -21.65 -30.08 -5.15
N GLY A 63 -20.84 -29.37 -4.41
CA GLY A 63 -20.07 -29.89 -3.28
C GLY A 63 -19.47 -28.78 -2.45
N THR A 64 -18.79 -29.16 -1.37
CA THR A 64 -18.17 -28.22 -0.42
C THR A 64 -16.67 -28.47 -0.36
N TYR A 65 -15.90 -27.43 -0.55
CA TYR A 65 -14.46 -27.39 -0.36
C TYR A 65 -14.12 -26.70 0.96
N THR A 66 -13.29 -27.32 1.77
CA THR A 66 -12.76 -26.68 3.00
C THR A 66 -11.48 -25.91 2.65
N ALA A 67 -11.52 -24.61 2.84
CA ALA A 67 -10.38 -23.74 2.59
C ALA A 67 -9.18 -24.11 3.48
N PRO A 68 -7.93 -23.87 3.03
CA PRO A 68 -6.71 -24.07 3.83
C PRO A 68 -6.78 -23.45 5.23
N ALA A 69 -6.08 -24.08 6.19
CA ALA A 69 -6.05 -23.62 7.58
C ALA A 69 -5.17 -22.38 7.81
N GLY A 70 -4.37 -21.98 6.82
CA GLY A 70 -3.54 -20.77 6.83
C GLY A 70 -3.83 -19.87 5.63
N GLY A 71 -3.33 -18.63 5.68
CA GLY A 71 -3.48 -17.68 4.58
C GLY A 71 -2.86 -18.21 3.27
N GLU A 72 -3.67 -18.26 2.21
CA GLU A 72 -3.30 -18.88 0.93
C GLU A 72 -3.92 -18.13 -0.25
N LEU A 73 -3.23 -18.15 -1.37
CA LEU A 73 -3.78 -17.76 -2.65
C LEU A 73 -4.10 -19.04 -3.46
N CYS A 74 -5.38 -19.27 -3.72
CA CYS A 74 -5.83 -20.43 -4.42
C CYS A 74 -6.32 -20.08 -5.83
N TRP A 75 -6.05 -20.99 -6.79
CA TRP A 75 -6.50 -20.92 -8.17
C TRP A 75 -7.30 -22.14 -8.51
N TYR A 76 -8.56 -22.00 -8.89
CA TYR A 76 -9.42 -23.16 -9.11
C TYR A 76 -10.02 -23.22 -10.51
N CYS A 77 -10.29 -24.43 -10.97
CA CYS A 77 -11.04 -24.78 -12.17
C CYS A 77 -11.78 -26.10 -11.95
N PHE A 78 -12.59 -26.50 -12.89
CA PHE A 78 -13.33 -27.76 -12.84
C PHE A 78 -12.77 -28.76 -13.82
N ARG A 79 -12.57 -30.02 -13.40
CA ARG A 79 -12.30 -31.17 -14.26
C ARG A 79 -13.62 -31.90 -14.51
N LEU A 80 -14.01 -32.03 -15.76
CA LEU A 80 -15.25 -32.67 -16.17
C LEU A 80 -14.92 -33.96 -16.88
N THR A 81 -15.71 -35.02 -16.61
CA THR A 81 -15.52 -36.34 -17.20
C THR A 81 -16.75 -36.72 -18.00
N ASP A 82 -16.56 -37.12 -19.25
CA ASP A 82 -17.64 -37.58 -20.13
C ASP A 82 -18.00 -39.06 -19.90
N VAL A 83 -18.98 -39.57 -20.67
CA VAL A 83 -19.47 -40.97 -20.60
C VAL A 83 -18.39 -41.98 -20.96
N ASP A 84 -17.41 -41.62 -21.76
CA ASP A 84 -16.30 -42.47 -22.21
C ASP A 84 -15.10 -42.39 -21.25
N GLY A 85 -15.19 -41.62 -20.16
CA GLY A 85 -14.12 -41.42 -19.19
C GLY A 85 -13.05 -40.40 -19.63
N ARG A 86 -13.28 -39.60 -20.68
CA ARG A 86 -12.38 -38.58 -21.12
C ARG A 86 -12.56 -37.34 -20.24
N CYS A 87 -11.44 -36.68 -19.91
CA CYS A 87 -11.43 -35.48 -19.09
C CYS A 87 -11.19 -34.21 -19.91
N VAL A 88 -11.92 -33.17 -19.53
CA VAL A 88 -11.71 -31.79 -20.00
C VAL A 88 -11.66 -30.84 -18.81
N TRP A 89 -11.15 -29.62 -19.00
CA TRP A 89 -11.03 -28.64 -17.94
C TRP A 89 -11.86 -27.40 -18.25
N TYR A 90 -12.69 -26.98 -17.33
CA TYR A 90 -13.54 -25.78 -17.48
C TYR A 90 -13.01 -24.66 -16.59
N GLY A 91 -12.60 -23.58 -17.24
CA GLY A 91 -12.10 -22.37 -16.62
C GLY A 91 -12.83 -21.12 -17.11
N LYS A 92 -12.33 -19.92 -16.74
CA LYS A 92 -12.88 -18.62 -17.19
C LYS A 92 -12.96 -18.49 -18.71
N ASN A 93 -12.12 -19.20 -19.43
CA ASN A 93 -12.02 -19.21 -20.90
C ASN A 93 -12.79 -20.40 -21.53
N GLY A 94 -13.72 -21.01 -20.79
CA GLY A 94 -14.52 -22.13 -21.27
C GLY A 94 -13.82 -23.49 -21.13
N VAL A 95 -14.31 -24.50 -21.88
CA VAL A 95 -13.82 -25.88 -21.86
C VAL A 95 -12.48 -25.96 -22.62
N GLN A 96 -11.51 -26.62 -22.02
CA GLN A 96 -10.16 -26.86 -22.55
C GLN A 96 -9.79 -28.32 -22.53
N ASP A 97 -8.88 -28.73 -23.40
CA ASP A 97 -8.41 -30.12 -23.57
C ASP A 97 -7.24 -30.48 -22.63
N ALA A 98 -6.69 -29.47 -21.88
CA ALA A 98 -5.58 -29.66 -20.97
C ALA A 98 -5.66 -28.67 -19.77
N PRO A 99 -5.18 -29.08 -18.57
CA PRO A 99 -5.31 -28.29 -17.35
C PRO A 99 -4.58 -26.95 -17.38
N GLU A 100 -3.42 -26.87 -18.04
CA GLU A 100 -2.60 -25.67 -18.17
C GLU A 100 -3.22 -24.61 -19.09
N LYS A 101 -4.19 -24.99 -19.93
CA LYS A 101 -4.92 -24.07 -20.82
C LYS A 101 -6.14 -23.45 -20.13
N ALA A 102 -6.63 -24.04 -19.05
CA ALA A 102 -7.80 -23.54 -18.33
C ALA A 102 -7.44 -22.30 -17.50
N ALA A 103 -8.03 -21.15 -17.83
CA ALA A 103 -7.88 -19.93 -17.04
C ALA A 103 -8.63 -20.09 -15.71
N ARG A 104 -7.88 -20.15 -14.61
CA ARG A 104 -8.43 -20.43 -13.27
C ARG A 104 -9.05 -19.18 -12.64
N TRP A 105 -10.06 -19.39 -11.79
CA TRP A 105 -10.59 -18.37 -10.87
C TRP A 105 -9.68 -18.26 -9.65
N GLN A 106 -9.68 -17.08 -9.03
CA GLN A 106 -8.96 -16.83 -7.77
C GLN A 106 -9.88 -17.11 -6.57
N LEU A 107 -9.32 -17.66 -5.51
CA LEU A 107 -9.89 -17.71 -4.18
C LEU A 107 -8.80 -17.27 -3.18
N THR A 108 -8.98 -16.10 -2.60
CA THR A 108 -8.11 -15.61 -1.52
C THR A 108 -8.57 -16.17 -0.19
N VAL A 109 -7.69 -16.89 0.48
CA VAL A 109 -7.93 -17.43 1.83
C VAL A 109 -7.10 -16.61 2.81
N TYR A 110 -7.73 -16.00 3.82
CA TYR A 110 -7.06 -15.09 4.72
C TYR A 110 -7.19 -15.51 6.19
N GLU A 111 -6.16 -15.23 6.97
CA GLU A 111 -6.23 -15.33 8.42
C GLU A 111 -7.11 -14.19 8.95
N PRO A 112 -8.12 -14.47 9.79
CA PRO A 112 -8.93 -13.43 10.41
C PRO A 112 -8.02 -12.42 11.13
N SER A 113 -8.05 -11.20 10.69
CA SER A 113 -7.26 -10.11 11.26
C SER A 113 -8.21 -8.96 11.59
N PRO A 114 -8.24 -8.51 12.86
CA PRO A 114 -9.07 -7.38 13.23
C PRO A 114 -8.46 -6.12 12.59
N ALA A 115 -9.02 -5.71 11.46
CA ALA A 115 -8.69 -4.41 10.89
C ALA A 115 -9.48 -3.32 11.61
N PRO A 116 -8.82 -2.21 12.01
CA PRO A 116 -9.53 -1.07 12.56
C PRO A 116 -10.52 -0.50 11.53
N ASP A 117 -11.78 -0.39 11.93
CA ASP A 117 -12.87 0.01 11.01
C ASP A 117 -12.95 1.52 10.77
N TRP A 118 -12.24 2.32 11.55
CA TRP A 118 -12.28 3.77 11.46
C TRP A 118 -11.72 4.32 10.14
N PHE A 119 -10.74 3.63 9.52
CA PHE A 119 -10.11 4.11 8.30
C PHE A 119 -11.07 4.08 7.10
N GLY A 120 -11.81 2.99 6.92
CA GLY A 120 -12.72 2.81 5.78
C GLY A 120 -14.06 3.57 5.88
N ARG A 121 -14.33 4.26 7.00
CA ARG A 121 -15.63 4.89 7.27
C ARG A 121 -15.64 6.41 7.14
N GLY A 122 -14.59 7.01 6.61
CA GLY A 122 -14.48 8.46 6.60
C GLY A 122 -13.75 9.01 5.41
N VAL A 123 -13.35 10.26 5.53
CA VAL A 123 -12.58 10.99 4.53
C VAL A 123 -11.14 11.10 5.01
N THR A 124 -10.21 10.55 4.23
CA THR A 124 -8.77 10.73 4.43
C THR A 124 -8.30 11.94 3.63
N TYR A 125 -7.64 12.88 4.28
CA TYR A 125 -7.02 14.04 3.64
C TYR A 125 -5.50 13.89 3.67
N GLN A 126 -4.90 13.73 2.49
CA GLN A 126 -3.44 13.69 2.34
C GLN A 126 -2.88 15.11 2.41
N ILE A 127 -1.86 15.30 3.25
CA ILE A 127 -1.18 16.59 3.43
C ILE A 127 0.28 16.45 3.05
N PHE A 128 0.73 17.29 2.11
CA PHE A 128 2.14 17.59 1.87
C PHE A 128 2.52 18.75 2.79
N PRO A 129 3.19 18.52 3.94
CA PRO A 129 3.25 19.50 5.03
C PRO A 129 3.88 20.84 4.62
N ASP A 130 4.96 20.82 3.85
CA ASP A 130 5.64 22.03 3.35
C ASP A 130 4.71 22.95 2.54
N ARG A 131 3.70 22.38 1.87
CA ARG A 131 2.81 23.07 0.91
C ARG A 131 1.39 23.28 1.45
N PHE A 132 1.14 23.10 2.76
CA PHE A 132 -0.21 23.18 3.30
C PHE A 132 -0.51 24.51 3.99
N ARG A 133 0.27 24.89 5.00
CA ARG A 133 0.07 26.13 5.75
C ARG A 133 1.34 26.56 6.45
N ARG A 134 1.83 27.76 6.12
CA ARG A 134 2.93 28.45 6.83
C ARG A 134 2.35 29.36 7.91
N VAL A 135 2.83 29.24 9.14
CA VAL A 135 2.45 30.12 10.27
C VAL A 135 3.38 31.33 10.32
N SER A 136 4.69 31.08 10.25
CA SER A 136 5.72 32.10 10.22
C SER A 136 6.81 31.72 9.22
N MET A 137 7.65 32.67 8.82
CA MET A 137 8.81 32.40 8.00
C MET A 137 9.86 31.69 8.85
N PRO A 138 10.21 30.41 8.53
CA PRO A 138 11.24 29.72 9.28
C PRO A 138 12.65 30.27 8.96
N ASP A 139 13.54 30.13 9.91
CA ASP A 139 14.98 30.42 9.69
C ASP A 139 15.65 29.14 9.17
N VAL A 140 16.17 29.21 7.95
CA VAL A 140 16.91 28.12 7.30
C VAL A 140 18.42 28.27 7.36
N SER A 141 18.93 29.35 7.96
CA SER A 141 20.36 29.70 7.93
C SER A 141 21.27 28.66 8.62
N HIS A 142 20.70 27.86 9.53
CA HIS A 142 21.42 26.85 10.31
C HIS A 142 21.20 25.43 9.83
N MET A 143 20.41 25.25 8.75
CA MET A 143 20.04 23.94 8.27
C MET A 143 21.05 23.44 7.24
N PRO A 144 21.42 22.15 7.25
CA PRO A 144 22.32 21.59 6.24
C PRO A 144 21.64 21.59 4.87
N GLY A 145 22.43 21.71 3.80
CA GLY A 145 21.99 21.47 2.43
C GLY A 145 21.20 22.59 1.79
N HIS A 146 21.79 23.76 1.54
CA HIS A 146 21.30 24.86 0.66
C HIS A 146 19.78 24.91 0.40
N ARG A 147 18.99 24.93 1.46
CA ARG A 147 17.54 25.04 1.39
C ARG A 147 17.16 26.45 0.94
N TRP A 148 16.30 26.53 -0.07
CA TRP A 148 15.76 27.81 -0.54
C TRP A 148 14.31 27.97 -0.12
N LEU A 149 13.99 29.10 0.51
CA LEU A 149 12.67 29.37 1.03
C LEU A 149 11.93 30.40 0.16
N HIS A 150 10.77 30.02 -0.35
CA HIS A 150 9.88 30.93 -1.06
C HIS A 150 9.39 32.06 -0.14
N ARG A 151 9.52 33.31 -0.58
CA ARG A 151 9.02 34.46 0.19
C ARG A 151 7.50 34.54 0.13
N GLY A 152 6.94 34.40 -1.08
CA GLY A 152 5.50 34.41 -1.32
C GLY A 152 4.89 33.01 -1.32
N TRP A 153 3.74 32.85 -0.66
CA TRP A 153 3.02 31.57 -0.64
C TRP A 153 2.51 31.12 -2.02
N ASN A 154 2.26 32.07 -2.93
CA ASN A 154 1.71 31.82 -4.26
C ASN A 154 2.79 31.80 -5.36
N GLU A 155 4.06 31.78 -5.01
CA GLU A 155 5.15 31.62 -5.97
C GLU A 155 5.10 30.24 -6.64
N GLN A 156 5.68 30.12 -7.83
CA GLN A 156 5.75 28.85 -8.54
C GLN A 156 6.81 27.96 -7.89
N PRO A 157 6.52 26.67 -7.63
CA PRO A 157 7.52 25.75 -7.16
C PRO A 157 8.58 25.48 -8.25
N VAL A 158 9.80 25.18 -7.83
CA VAL A 158 10.88 24.77 -8.72
C VAL A 158 10.75 23.29 -9.01
N PHE A 159 10.38 22.95 -10.23
CA PHE A 159 10.18 21.56 -10.68
C PHE A 159 10.98 21.23 -11.96
N LEU A 160 11.68 22.21 -12.51
CA LEU A 160 12.54 22.00 -13.67
C LEU A 160 13.96 21.66 -13.22
N PRO A 161 14.69 20.86 -13.99
CA PRO A 161 16.10 20.59 -13.73
C PRO A 161 16.91 21.89 -13.70
N ASP A 162 17.94 21.89 -12.87
CA ASP A 162 18.93 22.97 -12.83
C ASP A 162 19.88 22.94 -14.07
N GLU A 163 20.89 23.81 -14.09
CA GLU A 163 21.87 23.89 -15.19
C GLU A 163 22.71 22.60 -15.38
N HIS A 164 22.70 21.71 -14.41
CA HIS A 164 23.36 20.41 -14.44
C HIS A 164 22.39 19.26 -14.76
N GLY A 165 21.13 19.58 -15.06
CA GLY A 165 20.08 18.58 -15.33
C GLY A 165 19.55 17.88 -14.06
N GLN A 166 19.80 18.45 -12.85
CA GLN A 166 19.39 17.86 -11.59
C GLN A 166 18.10 18.48 -11.06
N ILE A 167 17.16 17.63 -10.62
CA ILE A 167 15.97 18.05 -9.85
C ILE A 167 16.35 17.96 -8.37
N THR A 168 16.59 19.10 -7.73
CA THR A 168 17.12 19.12 -6.37
C THR A 168 16.05 19.02 -5.28
N ASN A 169 14.81 19.40 -5.56
CA ASN A 169 13.69 19.44 -4.61
C ASN A 169 14.03 20.19 -3.31
N ARG A 170 14.84 21.26 -3.40
CA ARG A 170 15.35 22.06 -2.26
C ARG A 170 14.64 23.40 -2.09
N ASP A 171 13.54 23.61 -2.81
CA ASP A 171 12.66 24.75 -2.66
C ASP A 171 11.55 24.46 -1.65
N PHE A 172 11.43 25.31 -0.64
CA PHE A 172 10.49 25.13 0.46
C PHE A 172 9.52 26.31 0.55
N PHE A 173 8.27 26.03 0.96
CA PHE A 173 7.27 27.06 1.25
C PHE A 173 7.12 27.30 2.75
N GLY A 174 7.69 26.43 3.58
CA GLY A 174 7.73 26.57 5.02
C GLY A 174 6.39 26.27 5.71
N GLY A 175 5.56 25.41 5.14
CA GLY A 175 4.43 24.83 5.85
C GLY A 175 4.92 24.01 7.04
N SER A 176 4.09 23.91 8.12
CA SER A 176 4.52 23.32 9.38
C SER A 176 3.41 22.49 10.06
N LEU A 177 3.78 21.67 11.05
CA LEU A 177 2.84 20.92 11.88
C LEU A 177 1.89 21.85 12.64
N GLN A 178 2.40 23.00 13.13
CA GLN A 178 1.56 24.02 13.74
C GLN A 178 0.56 24.58 12.70
N GLY A 179 0.98 24.79 11.45
CA GLY A 179 0.08 25.24 10.39
C GLY A 179 -1.05 24.22 10.11
N ILE A 180 -0.73 22.93 10.17
CA ILE A 180 -1.76 21.87 10.07
C ILE A 180 -2.71 21.97 11.26
N THR A 181 -2.19 22.14 12.47
CA THR A 181 -2.99 22.27 13.70
C THR A 181 -3.96 23.46 13.61
N GLU A 182 -3.54 24.61 13.09
CA GLU A 182 -4.40 25.78 12.88
C GLU A 182 -5.54 25.53 11.88
N LYS A 183 -5.40 24.52 11.02
CA LYS A 183 -6.38 24.17 9.98
C LYS A 183 -7.29 23.00 10.34
N LEU A 184 -7.20 22.43 11.53
CA LEU A 184 -7.99 21.26 11.91
C LEU A 184 -9.51 21.56 11.90
N ASP A 185 -9.95 22.76 12.29
CA ASP A 185 -11.37 23.12 12.22
C ASP A 185 -11.88 23.23 10.78
N TYR A 186 -11.05 23.73 9.87
CA TYR A 186 -11.36 23.72 8.45
C TYR A 186 -11.47 22.28 7.91
N LEU A 187 -10.55 21.41 8.27
CA LEU A 187 -10.56 20.01 7.86
C LEU A 187 -11.76 19.26 8.45
N ALA A 188 -12.10 19.52 9.71
CA ALA A 188 -13.32 18.99 10.36
C ALA A 188 -14.59 19.44 9.61
N GLY A 189 -14.64 20.71 9.20
CA GLY A 189 -15.74 21.26 8.40
C GLY A 189 -15.89 20.63 7.01
N LEU A 190 -14.84 20.03 6.48
CA LEU A 190 -14.86 19.22 5.26
C LEU A 190 -15.27 17.76 5.49
N GLY A 191 -15.49 17.34 6.73
CA GLY A 191 -15.80 15.96 7.09
C GLY A 191 -14.57 15.04 7.13
N VAL A 192 -13.36 15.60 7.22
CA VAL A 192 -12.13 14.81 7.32
C VAL A 192 -12.08 14.06 8.65
N THR A 193 -11.82 12.78 8.59
CA THR A 193 -11.68 11.89 9.74
C THR A 193 -10.28 11.33 9.91
N THR A 194 -9.45 11.43 8.86
CA THR A 194 -8.07 10.94 8.88
C THR A 194 -7.15 11.90 8.15
N LEU A 195 -6.05 12.25 8.78
CA LEU A 195 -4.93 12.97 8.17
C LEU A 195 -3.87 11.95 7.78
N TYR A 196 -3.54 11.90 6.50
CA TYR A 196 -2.35 11.20 6.02
C TYR A 196 -1.28 12.24 5.72
N LEU A 197 -0.20 12.22 6.50
CA LEU A 197 0.92 13.14 6.32
C LEU A 197 1.99 12.49 5.43
N ASN A 198 2.36 13.14 4.33
CA ASN A 198 3.61 12.83 3.63
C ASN A 198 4.78 12.95 4.62
N PRO A 199 5.98 12.40 4.31
CA PRO A 199 7.05 12.28 5.29
C PRO A 199 7.32 13.58 6.07
N ILE A 200 7.48 13.44 7.39
CA ILE A 200 7.69 14.55 8.33
C ILE A 200 9.06 14.56 8.98
N PHE A 201 9.84 13.50 8.74
CA PHE A 201 11.15 13.33 9.36
C PHE A 201 12.19 14.23 8.71
N GLU A 202 13.28 14.49 9.43
CA GLU A 202 14.41 15.27 8.92
C GLU A 202 14.86 14.69 7.57
N ALA A 203 15.07 15.59 6.58
CA ALA A 203 15.51 15.24 5.23
C ALA A 203 16.08 16.47 4.53
N ALA A 204 16.77 16.28 3.41
CA ALA A 204 17.29 17.41 2.63
C ALA A 204 16.26 17.98 1.64
N SER A 205 15.39 17.13 1.11
CA SER A 205 14.39 17.54 0.13
C SER A 205 13.09 18.07 0.76
N ASN A 206 12.32 18.79 -0.04
CA ASN A 206 11.01 19.31 0.37
C ASN A 206 9.96 18.20 0.53
N HIS A 207 10.10 17.06 -0.18
CA HIS A 207 9.21 15.91 -0.10
C HIS A 207 9.56 14.96 1.05
N ARG A 208 10.80 14.96 1.54
CA ARG A 208 11.30 14.17 2.69
C ARG A 208 11.26 12.65 2.51
N TYR A 209 11.12 12.15 1.28
CA TYR A 209 11.31 10.73 1.00
C TYR A 209 12.78 10.30 1.09
N ASP A 210 13.73 11.23 1.09
CA ASP A 210 15.14 11.03 1.40
C ASP A 210 15.39 11.18 2.91
N THR A 211 14.77 10.35 3.73
CA THR A 211 14.81 10.43 5.19
C THR A 211 16.25 10.58 5.71
N GLY A 212 16.49 11.62 6.48
CA GLY A 212 17.78 11.93 7.11
C GLY A 212 17.92 11.35 8.52
N ASP A 213 16.88 11.52 9.35
CA ASP A 213 16.82 10.94 10.68
C ASP A 213 15.37 10.56 11.03
N TYR A 214 15.09 9.25 11.19
CA TYR A 214 13.75 8.75 11.56
C TYR A 214 13.32 9.13 12.99
N ARG A 215 14.25 9.60 13.83
CA ARG A 215 14.01 10.00 15.22
C ARG A 215 13.75 11.48 15.39
N ALA A 216 13.92 12.28 14.34
CA ALA A 216 13.77 13.71 14.36
C ALA A 216 12.69 14.18 13.37
N ILE A 217 11.84 15.10 13.84
CA ILE A 217 10.98 15.87 12.92
C ILE A 217 11.86 16.85 12.16
N ASP A 218 11.59 17.04 10.86
CA ASP A 218 12.28 18.05 10.07
C ASP A 218 12.13 19.45 10.73
N PRO A 219 13.22 20.16 11.00
CA PRO A 219 13.16 21.44 11.71
C PRO A 219 12.27 22.50 11.06
N LEU A 220 12.04 22.42 9.72
CA LEU A 220 11.09 23.32 9.04
C LEU A 220 9.64 23.00 9.39
N LEU A 221 9.34 21.76 9.76
CA LEU A 221 7.98 21.34 10.13
C LEU A 221 7.69 21.60 11.61
N GLY A 222 8.71 21.60 12.47
CA GLY A 222 8.56 21.76 13.90
C GLY A 222 9.33 20.72 14.71
N THR A 223 8.78 20.34 15.84
CA THR A 223 9.39 19.44 16.82
C THR A 223 8.48 18.23 17.11
N GLU A 224 8.99 17.23 17.84
CA GLU A 224 8.16 16.15 18.38
C GLU A 224 7.00 16.67 19.25
N ALA A 225 7.23 17.74 20.01
CA ALA A 225 6.18 18.37 20.81
C ALA A 225 5.05 18.94 19.94
N ASP A 226 5.39 19.54 18.79
CA ASP A 226 4.40 20.04 17.83
C ASP A 226 3.62 18.88 17.20
N PHE A 227 4.27 17.75 16.92
CA PHE A 227 3.58 16.54 16.42
C PHE A 227 2.62 15.97 17.47
N ARG A 228 3.05 15.86 18.73
CA ARG A 228 2.17 15.43 19.84
C ARG A 228 0.97 16.37 20.03
N ALA A 229 1.20 17.66 19.89
CA ALA A 229 0.13 18.67 19.96
C ALA A 229 -0.85 18.54 18.80
N LEU A 230 -0.34 18.33 17.57
CA LEU A 230 -1.18 18.06 16.40
C LEU A 230 -2.05 16.81 16.60
N CYS A 231 -1.47 15.69 17.01
CA CYS A 231 -2.21 14.45 17.25
C CYS A 231 -3.29 14.66 18.33
N THR A 232 -2.94 15.30 19.44
CA THR A 232 -3.89 15.59 20.52
C THR A 232 -5.06 16.43 20.01
N ALA A 233 -4.78 17.50 19.26
CA ALA A 233 -5.80 18.40 18.73
C ALA A 233 -6.67 17.72 17.65
N ALA A 234 -6.09 16.84 16.83
CA ALA A 234 -6.79 16.01 15.85
C ALA A 234 -7.75 15.03 16.55
N HIS A 235 -7.26 14.32 17.56
CA HIS A 235 -8.07 13.37 18.34
C HIS A 235 -9.27 14.03 19.03
N GLN A 236 -9.09 15.25 19.56
CA GLN A 236 -10.19 16.03 20.14
C GLN A 236 -11.31 16.34 19.15
N ARG A 237 -11.02 16.30 17.85
CA ARG A 237 -11.98 16.51 16.75
C ARG A 237 -12.43 15.20 16.09
N GLY A 238 -12.08 14.05 16.67
CA GLY A 238 -12.41 12.74 16.13
C GLY A 238 -11.58 12.34 14.92
N MET A 239 -10.48 13.06 14.61
CA MET A 239 -9.58 12.74 13.52
C MET A 239 -8.45 11.82 13.97
N ARG A 240 -7.95 10.99 13.05
CA ARG A 240 -6.77 10.12 13.20
C ARG A 240 -5.61 10.63 12.37
N VAL A 241 -4.37 10.26 12.73
CA VAL A 241 -3.16 10.69 12.04
C VAL A 241 -2.36 9.48 11.59
N ILE A 242 -2.09 9.37 10.28
CA ILE A 242 -1.24 8.34 9.67
C ILE A 242 0.04 8.99 9.18
N LEU A 243 1.18 8.36 9.49
CA LEU A 243 2.51 8.74 9.03
C LEU A 243 2.95 7.95 7.81
N ASP A 244 3.84 8.53 7.03
CA ASP A 244 4.52 7.88 5.91
C ASP A 244 5.79 7.19 6.39
N GLY A 245 5.90 5.89 6.14
CA GLY A 245 7.03 5.04 6.50
C GLY A 245 7.88 4.70 5.29
N VAL A 246 8.93 5.48 5.06
CA VAL A 246 9.90 5.27 3.99
C VAL A 246 11.02 4.40 4.51
N PHE A 247 10.87 3.07 4.44
CA PHE A 247 11.78 2.12 5.08
C PHE A 247 12.65 1.31 4.11
N ASN A 248 12.47 1.49 2.79
CA ASN A 248 13.25 0.83 1.75
C ASN A 248 14.60 1.52 1.49
N HIS A 249 14.69 2.82 1.74
CA HIS A 249 15.89 3.63 1.48
C HIS A 249 15.98 4.80 2.46
N THR A 250 17.15 5.43 2.51
CA THR A 250 17.38 6.68 3.25
C THR A 250 17.93 7.75 2.30
N GLY A 251 18.07 8.97 2.78
CA GLY A 251 18.86 9.98 2.06
C GLY A 251 20.37 9.63 2.06
N SER A 252 21.08 9.93 0.97
CA SER A 252 22.54 9.81 0.94
C SER A 252 23.24 10.66 2.00
N ASN A 253 22.59 11.75 2.40
CA ASN A 253 23.00 12.67 3.45
C ASN A 253 22.36 12.37 4.81
N SER A 254 21.70 11.23 4.97
CA SER A 254 21.13 10.81 6.26
C SER A 254 22.20 10.58 7.32
N ARG A 255 21.83 10.61 8.60
CA ARG A 255 22.67 10.21 9.72
C ARG A 255 23.29 8.82 9.52
N TYR A 256 22.56 7.93 8.89
CA TYR A 256 22.92 6.53 8.70
C TYR A 256 23.95 6.34 7.58
N PHE A 257 23.78 7.05 6.45
CA PHE A 257 24.68 6.97 5.30
C PHE A 257 25.76 8.06 5.32
N ASN A 258 25.39 9.30 5.54
CA ASN A 258 26.21 10.50 5.76
C ASN A 258 27.29 10.77 4.70
N ALA A 259 26.99 10.59 3.42
CA ALA A 259 27.96 10.84 2.35
C ALA A 259 28.46 12.28 2.31
N GLU A 260 27.64 13.24 2.70
CA GLU A 260 27.90 14.69 2.63
C GLU A 260 28.45 15.27 3.94
N GLY A 261 28.56 14.46 5.00
CA GLY A 261 29.12 14.88 6.29
C GLY A 261 28.24 15.85 7.07
N TYR A 262 26.93 15.74 6.96
CA TYR A 262 26.00 16.62 7.69
C TYR A 262 25.90 16.29 9.18
N TYR A 263 26.22 15.08 9.56
CA TYR A 263 26.19 14.63 10.95
C TYR A 263 27.61 14.43 11.48
N PRO A 264 27.86 14.72 12.77
CA PRO A 264 29.20 14.61 13.35
C PRO A 264 29.67 13.16 13.48
N GLU A 265 28.73 12.20 13.68
CA GLU A 265 29.06 10.79 13.73
C GLU A 265 29.19 10.22 12.30
N PRO A 266 30.23 9.38 12.05
CA PRO A 266 30.44 8.85 10.71
C PRO A 266 29.34 7.85 10.32
N GLY A 267 28.67 8.11 9.21
CA GLY A 267 27.73 7.17 8.57
C GLY A 267 28.43 6.07 7.77
N ALA A 268 27.62 5.21 7.14
CA ALA A 268 28.11 4.07 6.38
C ALA A 268 29.03 4.43 5.21
N ALA A 269 28.81 5.58 4.57
CA ALA A 269 29.65 6.04 3.46
C ALA A 269 31.00 6.59 3.92
N GLN A 270 31.15 6.95 5.18
CA GLN A 270 32.35 7.57 5.73
C GLN A 270 33.25 6.58 6.47
N SER A 271 32.69 5.48 7.01
CA SER A 271 33.44 4.51 7.78
C SER A 271 32.84 3.12 7.70
N GLN A 272 33.69 2.13 7.38
CA GLN A 272 33.32 0.71 7.46
C GLN A 272 33.13 0.26 8.93
N ASN A 273 33.58 1.05 9.93
CA ASN A 273 33.36 0.78 11.33
C ASN A 273 32.10 1.49 11.87
N SER A 274 31.35 2.21 11.04
CA SER A 274 30.06 2.76 11.43
C SER A 274 29.09 1.65 11.81
N GLU A 275 28.30 1.87 12.86
CA GLU A 275 27.23 0.96 13.26
C GLU A 275 26.19 0.73 12.14
N TYR A 276 26.09 1.66 11.20
CA TYR A 276 25.19 1.63 10.06
C TYR A 276 25.78 0.99 8.80
N TYR A 277 27.11 0.62 8.82
CA TYR A 277 27.77 0.13 7.60
C TYR A 277 27.04 -1.06 6.98
N ASN A 278 26.63 -2.03 7.79
CA ASN A 278 25.95 -3.23 7.34
C ASN A 278 24.46 -3.00 6.94
N TRP A 279 23.95 -1.80 7.11
CA TRP A 279 22.61 -1.45 6.63
C TRP A 279 22.58 -1.27 5.11
N TYR A 280 23.73 -1.14 4.47
CA TYR A 280 23.87 -0.85 3.03
C TYR A 280 24.79 -1.86 2.35
N SER A 281 24.60 -2.02 1.03
CA SER A 281 25.44 -2.86 0.18
C SER A 281 26.33 -2.00 -0.71
N PHE A 282 27.65 -2.20 -0.67
CA PHE A 282 28.62 -1.43 -1.44
C PHE A 282 29.34 -2.29 -2.50
N HIS A 283 29.67 -1.68 -3.70
CA HIS A 283 30.24 -2.35 -4.86
C HIS A 283 31.20 -1.51 -5.76
N PRO A 284 32.29 -0.93 -5.41
CA PRO A 284 33.09 -0.88 -4.17
C PRO A 284 32.71 0.25 -3.21
N TRP A 285 33.06 0.07 -1.96
CA TRP A 285 32.96 1.10 -0.94
C TRP A 285 33.98 2.23 -1.15
N PRO A 286 33.63 3.49 -0.89
CA PRO A 286 32.30 4.03 -0.60
C PRO A 286 31.55 4.49 -1.86
N SER A 287 32.17 4.36 -3.04
CA SER A 287 31.79 5.08 -4.28
C SER A 287 30.62 4.45 -5.01
N ASP A 288 30.37 3.16 -4.85
CA ASP A 288 29.25 2.48 -5.47
C ASP A 288 28.48 1.62 -4.46
N TYR A 289 27.14 1.69 -4.51
CA TYR A 289 26.24 1.05 -3.56
C TYR A 289 24.86 0.86 -4.18
N ASP A 290 24.10 -0.05 -3.60
CA ASP A 290 22.70 -0.25 -3.98
C ASP A 290 21.89 1.00 -3.69
N ALA A 291 21.04 1.40 -4.63
CA ALA A 291 20.21 2.59 -4.51
C ALA A 291 18.83 2.31 -5.12
N TRP A 292 17.79 2.88 -4.56
CA TRP A 292 16.43 2.74 -5.05
C TRP A 292 16.35 3.17 -6.52
N TRP A 293 16.04 2.22 -7.39
CA TRP A 293 16.02 2.38 -8.86
C TRP A 293 17.27 3.06 -9.44
N GLY A 294 18.42 2.90 -8.80
CA GLY A 294 19.69 3.49 -9.23
C GLY A 294 19.85 4.98 -8.87
N VAL A 295 18.91 5.57 -8.15
CA VAL A 295 18.97 6.97 -7.69
C VAL A 295 19.96 7.09 -6.53
N LYS A 296 21.18 7.53 -6.80
CA LYS A 296 22.29 7.56 -5.82
C LYS A 296 22.04 8.46 -4.59
N THR A 297 21.10 9.39 -4.65
CA THR A 297 20.69 10.16 -3.48
C THR A 297 19.78 9.38 -2.53
N LEU A 298 19.36 8.16 -2.93
CA LEU A 298 18.47 7.28 -2.17
C LEU A 298 19.10 5.89 -2.01
N PRO A 299 20.18 5.75 -1.18
CA PRO A 299 20.80 4.46 -0.90
C PRO A 299 19.77 3.48 -0.33
N ALA A 300 19.66 2.31 -0.97
CA ALA A 300 18.77 1.25 -0.54
C ALA A 300 19.30 0.59 0.74
N VAL A 301 18.37 0.28 1.65
CA VAL A 301 18.71 -0.38 2.91
C VAL A 301 18.58 -1.90 2.73
N ASN A 302 19.41 -2.65 3.44
CA ASN A 302 19.29 -4.08 3.56
C ASN A 302 18.28 -4.43 4.68
N GLU A 303 17.03 -4.67 4.31
CA GLU A 303 15.94 -4.98 5.24
C GLU A 303 16.10 -6.36 5.91
N ALA A 304 17.03 -7.18 5.47
CA ALA A 304 17.37 -8.43 6.16
C ALA A 304 18.32 -8.20 7.36
N GLN A 305 18.93 -7.00 7.47
CA GLN A 305 19.89 -6.71 8.52
C GLN A 305 19.19 -6.63 9.90
N PRO A 306 19.55 -7.48 10.87
CA PRO A 306 18.88 -7.51 12.16
C PRO A 306 18.87 -6.15 12.88
N ALA A 307 20.02 -5.45 12.91
CA ALA A 307 20.11 -4.15 13.57
C ALA A 307 19.17 -3.09 12.95
N TYR A 308 18.94 -3.13 11.63
CA TYR A 308 17.96 -2.28 10.98
C TYR A 308 16.53 -2.66 11.36
N ARG A 309 16.23 -3.95 11.40
CA ARG A 309 14.91 -4.45 11.85
C ARG A 309 14.61 -4.04 13.27
N ASP A 310 15.59 -4.21 14.18
CA ASP A 310 15.46 -3.81 15.58
C ASP A 310 15.19 -2.30 15.67
N PHE A 311 15.93 -1.48 14.93
CA PHE A 311 15.75 -0.04 14.88
C PHE A 311 14.38 0.37 14.36
N ILE A 312 13.87 -0.25 13.29
CA ILE A 312 12.57 0.13 12.69
C ILE A 312 11.39 -0.40 13.50
N PHE A 313 11.38 -1.67 13.92
CA PHE A 313 10.21 -2.27 14.57
C PHE A 313 10.51 -3.27 15.72
N GLY A 314 11.73 -3.84 15.80
CA GLY A 314 12.01 -4.92 16.74
C GLY A 314 12.12 -4.43 18.17
N ASP A 315 12.90 -3.41 18.44
CA ASP A 315 13.14 -2.86 19.76
C ASP A 315 11.92 -2.17 20.37
N GLN A 316 11.89 -2.14 21.70
CA GLN A 316 10.85 -1.43 22.46
C GLN A 316 10.83 0.07 22.12
N ASP A 317 11.98 0.63 21.79
CA ASP A 317 12.12 2.02 21.38
C ASP A 317 12.32 2.16 19.85
N SER A 318 11.81 1.22 19.06
CA SER A 318 11.86 1.25 17.60
C SER A 318 11.10 2.44 17.02
N VAL A 319 11.47 2.83 15.80
CA VAL A 319 10.86 3.97 15.09
C VAL A 319 9.34 3.85 15.03
N VAL A 320 8.82 2.69 14.62
CA VAL A 320 7.38 2.42 14.50
C VAL A 320 6.67 2.63 15.83
N ARG A 321 7.20 2.06 16.93
CA ARG A 321 6.60 2.16 18.27
C ARG A 321 6.69 3.58 18.84
N HIS A 322 7.82 4.23 18.67
CA HIS A 322 8.05 5.60 19.16
C HIS A 322 6.98 6.57 18.65
N TRP A 323 6.75 6.60 17.34
CA TRP A 323 5.80 7.55 16.77
C TRP A 323 4.34 7.20 17.06
N LEU A 324 4.01 5.92 17.26
CA LEU A 324 2.69 5.53 17.79
C LEU A 324 2.49 6.05 19.20
N ARG A 325 3.51 6.01 20.09
CA ARG A 325 3.46 6.62 21.44
C ARG A 325 3.40 8.15 21.38
N CYS A 326 3.94 8.75 20.33
CA CYS A 326 3.82 10.19 20.11
C CYS A 326 2.42 10.61 19.66
N GLY A 327 1.55 9.66 19.30
CA GLY A 327 0.14 9.93 18.98
C GLY A 327 -0.31 9.48 17.59
N ALA A 328 0.58 9.02 16.72
CA ALA A 328 0.19 8.48 15.42
C ALA A 328 -0.83 7.33 15.57
N ASP A 329 -1.75 7.22 14.64
CA ASP A 329 -2.80 6.18 14.61
C ASP A 329 -2.55 5.13 13.54
N GLY A 330 -1.43 5.24 12.85
CA GLY A 330 -1.04 4.27 11.82
C GLY A 330 0.11 4.71 10.96
N TRP A 331 0.43 3.84 10.03
CA TRP A 331 1.50 4.02 9.06
C TRP A 331 1.03 3.71 7.64
N ARG A 332 1.50 4.45 6.67
CA ARG A 332 1.50 4.08 5.26
C ARG A 332 2.90 3.64 4.89
N LEU A 333 3.06 2.46 4.32
CA LEU A 333 4.35 1.98 3.81
C LEU A 333 4.56 2.50 2.39
N ASP A 334 5.57 3.31 2.23
CA ASP A 334 6.11 3.73 0.95
C ASP A 334 6.68 2.54 0.19
N VAL A 335 6.45 2.47 -1.12
CA VAL A 335 6.93 1.43 -2.02
C VAL A 335 6.88 0.02 -1.42
N ALA A 336 5.70 -0.40 -0.95
CA ALA A 336 5.54 -1.68 -0.25
C ALA A 336 5.98 -2.90 -1.08
N ASP A 337 6.04 -2.78 -2.41
CA ASP A 337 6.56 -3.81 -3.30
C ASP A 337 8.08 -4.03 -3.13
N GLU A 338 8.81 -3.04 -2.65
CA GLU A 338 10.25 -3.15 -2.40
C GLU A 338 10.56 -3.87 -1.07
N LEU A 339 9.63 -3.79 -0.09
CA LEU A 339 9.85 -4.36 1.24
C LEU A 339 9.64 -5.87 1.26
N PRO A 340 10.52 -6.67 1.89
CA PRO A 340 10.29 -8.10 2.14
C PRO A 340 9.01 -8.36 2.94
N GLY A 341 8.32 -9.46 2.65
CA GLY A 341 7.06 -9.79 3.31
C GLY A 341 7.17 -9.93 4.83
N ASP A 342 8.24 -10.57 5.31
CA ASP A 342 8.53 -10.76 6.74
C ASP A 342 8.92 -9.44 7.44
N PHE A 343 9.47 -8.47 6.71
CA PHE A 343 9.71 -7.11 7.21
C PHE A 343 8.37 -6.38 7.46
N ILE A 344 7.44 -6.48 6.51
CA ILE A 344 6.09 -5.91 6.67
C ILE A 344 5.35 -6.61 7.84
N GLU A 345 5.48 -7.93 7.99
CA GLU A 345 4.91 -8.69 9.12
C GLU A 345 5.50 -8.25 10.47
N GLY A 346 6.80 -7.94 10.51
CA GLY A 346 7.47 -7.38 11.68
C GLY A 346 6.90 -6.01 12.07
N ILE A 347 6.74 -5.10 11.11
CA ILE A 347 6.11 -3.79 11.32
C ILE A 347 4.68 -3.98 11.83
N ARG A 348 3.89 -4.85 11.19
CA ARG A 348 2.52 -5.13 11.61
C ARG A 348 2.45 -5.64 13.05
N SER A 349 3.30 -6.58 13.41
CA SER A 349 3.37 -7.13 14.77
C SER A 349 3.73 -6.06 15.80
N ALA A 350 4.66 -5.15 15.46
CA ALA A 350 5.03 -4.03 16.33
C ALA A 350 3.85 -3.06 16.54
N ILE A 351 3.11 -2.76 15.48
CA ILE A 351 1.92 -1.90 15.52
C ILE A 351 0.84 -2.50 16.42
N ASP A 352 0.51 -3.78 16.19
CA ASP A 352 -0.54 -4.49 16.93
C ASP A 352 -0.20 -4.59 18.42
N ALA A 353 1.08 -4.76 18.76
CA ALA A 353 1.54 -4.85 20.15
C ALA A 353 1.60 -3.48 20.85
N GLU A 354 1.99 -2.42 20.13
CA GLU A 354 2.16 -1.09 20.72
C GLU A 354 0.85 -0.32 20.84
N LYS A 355 0.05 -0.33 19.78
CA LYS A 355 -1.22 0.42 19.72
C LYS A 355 -2.28 -0.42 19.01
N PRO A 356 -2.95 -1.34 19.71
CA PRO A 356 -4.06 -2.08 19.14
C PRO A 356 -5.09 -1.13 18.53
N GLY A 357 -5.45 -1.38 17.26
CA GLY A 357 -6.36 -0.49 16.52
C GLY A 357 -5.66 0.60 15.70
N ALA A 358 -4.33 0.65 15.67
CA ALA A 358 -3.61 1.46 14.68
C ALA A 358 -3.65 0.79 13.30
N TYR A 359 -3.61 1.60 12.24
CA TYR A 359 -3.80 1.15 10.87
C TYR A 359 -2.47 1.01 10.13
N LEU A 360 -2.33 -0.04 9.32
CA LEU A 360 -1.20 -0.20 8.41
C LEU A 360 -1.71 -0.24 6.97
N LEU A 361 -1.39 0.81 6.20
CA LEU A 361 -1.71 0.98 4.79
C LEU A 361 -0.48 0.67 3.94
N GLY A 362 -0.64 -0.08 2.85
CA GLY A 362 0.45 -0.33 1.89
C GLY A 362 0.26 0.44 0.60
N GLU A 363 1.34 0.97 0.03
CA GLU A 363 1.34 1.45 -1.34
C GLU A 363 1.65 0.31 -2.30
N VAL A 364 0.64 -0.08 -3.09
CA VAL A 364 0.74 -1.04 -4.19
C VAL A 364 -0.10 -0.52 -5.35
N TRP A 365 0.48 -0.48 -6.54
CA TRP A 365 -0.15 0.18 -7.68
C TRP A 365 -1.12 -0.71 -8.47
N GLU A 366 -1.07 -2.02 -8.28
CA GLU A 366 -1.93 -3.00 -8.95
C GLU A 366 -2.83 -3.75 -7.95
N ASP A 367 -3.49 -4.82 -8.42
CA ASP A 367 -4.23 -5.73 -7.54
C ASP A 367 -3.28 -6.44 -6.57
N GLY A 368 -3.30 -6.01 -5.31
CA GLY A 368 -2.42 -6.55 -4.26
C GLY A 368 -2.79 -7.95 -3.77
N SER A 369 -3.95 -8.50 -4.17
CA SER A 369 -4.36 -9.85 -3.77
C SER A 369 -3.55 -10.95 -4.48
N ASN A 370 -3.01 -10.62 -5.65
CA ASN A 370 -2.25 -11.55 -6.48
C ASN A 370 -1.00 -10.95 -7.11
N LYS A 371 -0.48 -9.88 -6.52
CA LYS A 371 0.73 -9.18 -7.01
C LYS A 371 1.95 -10.09 -7.04
N ILE A 372 2.71 -10.00 -8.13
CA ILE A 372 4.09 -10.49 -8.21
C ILE A 372 5.00 -9.27 -8.24
N ALA A 373 5.91 -9.17 -7.28
CA ALA A 373 6.98 -8.19 -7.27
C ALA A 373 8.31 -8.91 -7.07
N TYR A 374 9.34 -8.53 -7.82
CA TYR A 374 10.68 -9.16 -7.76
C TYR A 374 10.63 -10.69 -7.88
N SER A 375 9.83 -11.19 -8.83
CA SER A 375 9.59 -12.63 -9.07
C SER A 375 9.00 -13.41 -7.90
N GLN A 376 8.47 -12.72 -6.89
CA GLN A 376 7.82 -13.33 -5.73
C GLN A 376 6.33 -12.96 -5.69
N ARG A 377 5.46 -13.98 -5.45
CA ARG A 377 4.05 -13.76 -5.15
C ARG A 377 3.94 -13.13 -3.76
N ARG A 378 3.24 -11.99 -3.68
CA ARG A 378 3.09 -11.22 -2.44
C ARG A 378 1.90 -11.70 -1.62
N ARG A 379 1.97 -11.49 -0.28
CA ARG A 379 0.97 -11.96 0.69
C ARG A 379 0.27 -10.83 1.41
N TYR A 380 0.21 -9.64 0.83
CA TYR A 380 -0.23 -8.40 1.49
C TYR A 380 -1.54 -8.53 2.24
N LEU A 381 -2.53 -9.24 1.65
CA LEU A 381 -3.91 -9.29 2.13
C LEU A 381 -4.30 -10.62 2.78
N LEU A 382 -3.32 -11.47 3.11
CA LEU A 382 -3.60 -12.77 3.75
C LEU A 382 -3.75 -12.70 5.28
N GLY A 383 -3.79 -11.49 5.87
CA GLY A 383 -4.13 -11.24 7.28
C GLY A 383 -2.96 -10.87 8.18
N ARG A 384 -1.69 -11.05 7.75
CA ARG A 384 -0.51 -10.79 8.60
C ARG A 384 0.28 -9.54 8.22
N GLN A 385 0.05 -8.97 7.05
CA GLN A 385 0.81 -7.82 6.56
C GLN A 385 0.00 -6.53 6.73
N VAL A 386 -0.55 -5.98 5.67
CA VAL A 386 -1.27 -4.71 5.75
C VAL A 386 -2.75 -4.90 6.04
N HIS A 387 -3.39 -3.86 6.60
CA HIS A 387 -4.84 -3.82 6.79
C HIS A 387 -5.58 -3.45 5.49
N GLY A 388 -4.95 -2.66 4.64
CA GLY A 388 -5.50 -2.23 3.35
C GLY A 388 -4.42 -1.64 2.46
N LEU A 389 -4.81 -1.32 1.23
CA LEU A 389 -3.92 -0.78 0.21
C LEU A 389 -4.42 0.55 -0.32
N MET A 390 -3.52 1.37 -0.83
CA MET A 390 -3.85 2.50 -1.70
C MET A 390 -4.48 1.94 -2.99
N ASN A 391 -5.74 2.30 -3.25
CA ASN A 391 -6.52 1.66 -4.32
C ASN A 391 -6.25 2.31 -5.69
N TYR A 392 -5.04 2.16 -6.21
CA TYR A 392 -4.68 2.58 -7.57
C TYR A 392 -5.53 1.91 -8.66
N PRO A 393 -5.92 0.61 -8.54
CA PRO A 393 -6.86 0.00 -9.48
C PRO A 393 -8.19 0.76 -9.58
N PHE A 394 -8.77 1.20 -8.44
CA PHE A 394 -9.97 2.04 -8.43
C PHE A 394 -9.74 3.36 -9.19
N ARG A 395 -8.64 4.07 -8.86
CA ARG A 395 -8.29 5.32 -9.53
C ARG A 395 -8.19 5.13 -11.05
N THR A 396 -7.46 4.13 -11.48
CA THR A 396 -7.23 3.86 -12.91
C THR A 396 -8.54 3.54 -13.63
N ALA A 397 -9.35 2.65 -13.07
CA ALA A 397 -10.63 2.27 -13.66
C ALA A 397 -11.61 3.45 -13.71
N LEU A 398 -11.67 4.26 -12.64
CA LEU A 398 -12.55 5.43 -12.59
C LEU A 398 -12.14 6.51 -13.58
N LEU A 399 -10.85 6.84 -13.67
CA LEU A 399 -10.35 7.83 -14.62
C LEU A 399 -10.57 7.42 -16.07
N ASN A 400 -10.35 6.14 -16.38
CA ASN A 400 -10.64 5.59 -17.70
C ASN A 400 -12.12 5.73 -18.06
N TRP A 401 -13.02 5.43 -17.13
CA TRP A 401 -14.45 5.60 -17.32
C TRP A 401 -14.82 7.07 -17.51
N LEU A 402 -14.33 7.97 -16.66
CA LEU A 402 -14.58 9.42 -16.77
C LEU A 402 -14.02 10.02 -18.07
N ALA A 403 -12.97 9.46 -18.64
CA ALA A 403 -12.42 9.84 -19.94
C ALA A 403 -13.20 9.28 -21.14
N GLY A 404 -14.37 8.67 -20.92
CA GLY A 404 -15.24 8.14 -21.98
C GLY A 404 -15.15 6.63 -22.20
N GLY A 405 -14.52 5.90 -21.29
CA GLY A 405 -14.44 4.44 -21.32
C GLY A 405 -15.78 3.77 -20.96
N ASP A 406 -15.86 2.46 -21.18
CA ASP A 406 -17.05 1.67 -20.92
C ASP A 406 -17.28 1.48 -19.40
N ALA A 407 -18.49 1.81 -18.93
CA ALA A 407 -18.93 1.59 -17.54
C ALA A 407 -18.91 0.10 -17.12
N ALA A 408 -19.08 -0.84 -18.06
CA ALA A 408 -18.99 -2.25 -17.78
C ALA A 408 -17.57 -2.66 -17.40
N VAL A 409 -16.55 -2.08 -18.02
CA VAL A 409 -15.14 -2.30 -17.68
C VAL A 409 -14.83 -1.77 -16.26
N PHE A 410 -15.34 -0.57 -15.92
CA PHE A 410 -15.23 -0.03 -14.57
C PHE A 410 -15.88 -0.96 -13.55
N ARG A 411 -17.13 -1.36 -13.78
CA ARG A 411 -17.85 -2.28 -12.89
C ARG A 411 -17.08 -3.59 -12.70
N ASP A 412 -16.62 -4.21 -13.80
CA ASP A 412 -15.93 -5.50 -13.73
C ASP A 412 -14.59 -5.41 -12.99
N SER A 413 -13.89 -4.28 -13.14
CA SER A 413 -12.66 -4.02 -12.37
C SER A 413 -12.95 -3.94 -10.88
N MET A 414 -14.01 -3.22 -10.48
CA MET A 414 -14.39 -3.08 -9.07
C MET A 414 -14.91 -4.38 -8.49
N GLU A 415 -15.72 -5.13 -9.23
CA GLU A 415 -16.19 -6.45 -8.80
C GLU A 415 -15.04 -7.46 -8.66
N THR A 416 -14.00 -7.35 -9.50
CA THR A 416 -12.79 -8.18 -9.38
C THR A 416 -12.06 -7.89 -8.07
N ILE A 417 -11.83 -6.62 -7.75
CA ILE A 417 -11.22 -6.23 -6.47
C ILE A 417 -12.10 -6.67 -5.29
N ARG A 418 -13.41 -6.48 -5.37
CA ARG A 418 -14.37 -6.89 -4.33
C ARG A 418 -14.37 -8.41 -4.10
N GLU A 419 -14.20 -9.20 -5.16
CA GLU A 419 -14.12 -10.65 -5.10
C GLU A 419 -12.78 -11.13 -4.54
N ASN A 420 -11.67 -10.49 -4.96
CA ASN A 420 -10.32 -10.95 -4.63
C ASN A 420 -9.84 -10.50 -3.25
N TYR A 421 -10.33 -9.35 -2.75
CA TYR A 421 -9.88 -8.81 -1.46
C TYR A 421 -10.69 -9.38 -0.29
N PRO A 422 -10.04 -9.71 0.84
CA PRO A 422 -10.76 -9.90 2.09
C PRO A 422 -11.64 -8.69 2.42
N PRO A 423 -12.81 -8.87 3.04
CA PRO A 423 -13.71 -7.77 3.35
C PRO A 423 -13.02 -6.64 4.13
N PHE A 424 -12.16 -6.95 5.10
CA PHE A 424 -11.43 -5.93 5.87
C PHE A 424 -10.54 -5.05 4.99
N ALA A 425 -9.88 -5.64 3.98
CA ALA A 425 -8.99 -4.92 3.08
C ALA A 425 -9.77 -4.17 1.99
N PHE A 426 -10.88 -4.72 1.51
CA PHE A 426 -11.73 -4.05 0.52
C PHE A 426 -12.36 -2.78 1.10
N TYR A 427 -12.97 -2.87 2.28
CA TYR A 427 -13.58 -1.72 2.95
C TYR A 427 -12.54 -0.79 3.61
N GLY A 428 -11.35 -1.28 3.88
CA GLY A 428 -10.21 -0.50 4.38
C GLY A 428 -9.32 0.08 3.28
N ALA A 429 -9.61 -0.14 2.01
CA ALA A 429 -8.81 0.42 0.92
C ALA A 429 -8.94 1.94 0.83
N MET A 430 -7.81 2.62 0.60
CA MET A 430 -7.80 4.07 0.40
C MET A 430 -8.15 4.38 -1.05
N ASN A 431 -9.40 4.78 -1.29
CA ASN A 431 -9.86 5.24 -2.61
C ASN A 431 -9.50 6.71 -2.83
N PHE A 432 -8.95 7.05 -3.99
CA PHE A 432 -8.53 8.42 -4.31
C PHE A 432 -8.57 8.68 -5.81
N LEU A 433 -8.58 9.97 -6.18
CA LEU A 433 -8.51 10.42 -7.57
C LEU A 433 -7.11 10.86 -7.99
N GLY A 434 -6.27 11.17 -7.04
CA GLY A 434 -4.87 11.54 -7.22
C GLY A 434 -4.13 11.61 -5.90
N THR A 435 -2.81 11.45 -5.98
CA THR A 435 -1.86 11.61 -4.89
C THR A 435 -0.78 12.61 -5.31
N HIS A 436 0.24 12.81 -4.47
CA HIS A 436 1.42 13.58 -4.84
C HIS A 436 2.25 12.95 -5.99
N ASP A 437 2.09 11.63 -6.25
CA ASP A 437 2.79 10.88 -7.31
C ASP A 437 2.06 10.88 -8.65
N THR A 438 0.85 11.43 -8.70
CA THR A 438 0.02 11.34 -9.90
C THR A 438 -0.41 12.72 -10.39
N PRO A 439 -0.65 12.89 -11.70
CA PRO A 439 -1.21 14.12 -12.21
C PRO A 439 -2.57 14.43 -11.54
N ARG A 440 -2.83 15.72 -11.30
CA ARG A 440 -4.11 16.17 -10.75
C ARG A 440 -5.26 15.78 -11.67
N ILE A 441 -6.39 15.40 -11.09
CA ILE A 441 -7.56 14.95 -11.85
C ILE A 441 -8.01 15.97 -12.89
N MET A 442 -7.96 17.28 -12.58
CA MET A 442 -8.32 18.34 -13.52
C MET A 442 -7.34 18.41 -14.70
N THR A 443 -6.09 18.03 -14.51
CA THR A 443 -5.12 17.92 -15.61
C THR A 443 -5.43 16.71 -16.49
N VAL A 444 -5.81 15.59 -15.88
CA VAL A 444 -6.12 14.34 -16.60
C VAL A 444 -7.39 14.47 -17.45
N LEU A 445 -8.44 15.03 -16.88
CA LEU A 445 -9.75 15.15 -17.55
C LEU A 445 -9.86 16.39 -18.46
N GLY A 446 -8.89 17.33 -18.37
CA GLY A 446 -8.89 18.56 -19.15
C GLY A 446 -9.97 19.57 -18.70
N PRO A 447 -10.03 20.75 -19.32
CA PRO A 447 -10.92 21.85 -18.93
C PRO A 447 -12.36 21.70 -19.47
N SER A 448 -12.88 20.48 -19.66
CA SER A 448 -14.25 20.30 -20.12
C SER A 448 -15.26 20.85 -19.09
N PRO A 449 -16.28 21.65 -19.50
CA PRO A 449 -17.31 22.11 -18.58
C PRO A 449 -18.07 21.00 -17.86
N VAL A 450 -18.19 19.82 -18.49
CA VAL A 450 -18.84 18.63 -17.92
C VAL A 450 -18.02 18.04 -16.78
N SER A 451 -16.69 17.94 -16.94
CA SER A 451 -15.79 17.47 -15.89
C SER A 451 -15.81 18.39 -14.66
N TYR A 452 -15.94 19.71 -14.87
CA TYR A 452 -15.98 20.70 -13.80
C TYR A 452 -17.24 20.61 -12.94
N THR A 453 -18.39 20.36 -13.57
CA THR A 453 -19.68 20.28 -12.88
C THR A 453 -19.84 18.98 -12.10
N HIS A 454 -19.36 17.87 -12.62
CA HIS A 454 -19.43 16.56 -11.94
C HIS A 454 -18.50 16.46 -10.72
N LEU A 455 -17.32 17.07 -10.76
CA LEU A 455 -16.37 17.05 -9.63
C LEU A 455 -16.73 18.04 -8.51
N ARG A 456 -17.55 19.05 -8.77
CA ARG A 456 -18.08 19.96 -7.73
C ARG A 456 -19.33 19.45 -7.02
N ALA A 457 -20.00 18.45 -7.58
CA ALA A 457 -21.24 17.90 -7.02
C ALA A 457 -21.01 16.72 -6.08
N HIS A 458 -19.78 16.32 -5.89
CA HIS A 458 -19.33 15.28 -4.98
C HIS A 458 -18.12 15.77 -4.17
#